data_ae0a257a0b19972fc2cd191c13817b92
#
_entry.id   ae0a257a0b19972fc2cd191c13817b92
#
_cell.length_a   1.000
_cell.length_b   1.000
_cell.length_c   1.000
_cell.angle_alpha   90.00
_cell.angle_beta   90.00
_cell.angle_gamma   90.00
#
_symmetry.space_group_name_H-M   'P 1'
#
loop_
_entity.id
_entity.type
_entity.pdbx_description
1 polymer ?
#
loop_
_entity_poly.entity_id
_entity_poly.type
_entity_poly.pdbx_seq_one_letter_code
_entity_poly.pdbx_strand_id
1 'polypeptide(L)'
;MPTLETTFAGIKCLNPFWLASAPPTNCGEQIMRAFDAGWGGAVWKTIGAPVTNVSSRYSSIDWSNQRMMGFNNIELISDRPTEVNLREIAEVKKRYPKHVVIASLMVESKRETWHDIVQRVEDAGADGLELNFGCPHGMSERGMGSAVGQVPEYCEEITGWVKEKARTPVVVKLTPNISDIRMPARAAKRGGADALSAINTINSITSIDLETLQPRPNVDGKSSHGGYCGPAVKPIALNMVQQVMSDPLAALPMSGIGGIGSWQDAAEFILLGSGTVQVCTAAMHYGYRIVEDMSDGLLAWMRRKGYETIDDFRGLSLPNVREWKNLNLNFRVVAEIHADKCIGCQLCYTACWDGAHQCIHLDRADGGMQTLVKGTDPRYEHGEPNPHGMPTPAMVLAKSAMVITTTPIPKLDMSSVASGEGTPLHRVPRVDEDECVGCNLCSLVCPVPECITMERRDTGLPPETWEQRVAKREAAESVAATGNPNL
;
A
#
# COMPACT_ATOMS: atom_id res chain seq x y z
N MET A 1 -26.22 -16.82 -2.14
CA MET A 1 -25.30 -16.15 -3.09
C MET A 1 -24.63 -15.01 -2.34
N PRO A 2 -23.32 -14.84 -2.47
CA PRO A 2 -22.63 -13.80 -1.72
C PRO A 2 -23.18 -12.40 -2.05
N THR A 3 -23.17 -11.55 -1.02
CA THR A 3 -23.57 -10.15 -1.13
C THR A 3 -22.38 -9.23 -0.76
N LEU A 4 -22.32 -8.07 -1.43
CA LEU A 4 -21.37 -7.02 -1.07
C LEU A 4 -21.96 -6.03 -0.07
N GLU A 5 -23.23 -6.17 0.31
CA GLU A 5 -23.80 -5.32 1.35
C GLU A 5 -23.01 -5.45 2.66
N THR A 6 -22.76 -4.32 3.30
CA THR A 6 -22.02 -4.26 4.55
C THR A 6 -22.54 -3.12 5.43
N THR A 7 -22.03 -3.02 6.65
CA THR A 7 -22.33 -1.93 7.57
C THR A 7 -21.03 -1.25 8.02
N PHE A 8 -21.00 0.07 7.99
CA PHE A 8 -19.88 0.85 8.47
C PHE A 8 -20.33 1.92 9.44
N ALA A 9 -19.84 1.87 10.68
CA ALA A 9 -20.26 2.80 11.76
C ALA A 9 -21.79 2.95 11.92
N GLY A 10 -22.53 1.85 11.76
CA GLY A 10 -24.00 1.84 11.80
C GLY A 10 -24.70 2.24 10.49
N ILE A 11 -23.97 2.71 9.48
CA ILE A 11 -24.51 3.06 8.16
C ILE A 11 -24.58 1.81 7.30
N LYS A 12 -25.74 1.53 6.68
CA LYS A 12 -25.91 0.46 5.70
C LYS A 12 -25.31 0.85 4.35
N CYS A 13 -24.47 0.00 3.80
CA CYS A 13 -23.75 0.23 2.56
C CYS A 13 -24.13 -0.82 1.51
N LEU A 14 -24.43 -0.40 0.29
CA LEU A 14 -24.77 -1.29 -0.83
C LEU A 14 -23.61 -2.21 -1.22
N ASN A 15 -22.38 -1.72 -1.06
CA ASN A 15 -21.15 -2.46 -1.22
C ASN A 15 -20.01 -1.73 -0.49
N PRO A 16 -18.81 -2.35 -0.32
CA PRO A 16 -17.70 -1.75 0.41
C PRO A 16 -16.92 -0.69 -0.37
N PHE A 17 -17.19 -0.50 -1.65
CA PHE A 17 -16.42 0.38 -2.55
C PHE A 17 -16.93 1.81 -2.49
N TRP A 18 -16.13 2.71 -1.95
CA TRP A 18 -16.43 4.14 -1.87
C TRP A 18 -15.39 4.96 -2.63
N LEU A 19 -15.77 6.14 -3.12
CA LEU A 19 -14.82 7.14 -3.57
C LEU A 19 -14.27 7.92 -2.39
N ALA A 20 -12.95 8.12 -2.37
CA ALA A 20 -12.29 8.95 -1.36
C ALA A 20 -12.56 10.45 -1.59
N SER A 21 -12.46 11.24 -0.52
CA SER A 21 -12.47 12.71 -0.59
C SER A 21 -11.30 13.23 -1.43
N ALA A 22 -11.57 13.60 -2.69
CA ALA A 22 -10.56 13.91 -3.69
C ALA A 22 -11.22 14.58 -4.92
N PRO A 23 -10.48 14.91 -6.02
CA PRO A 23 -11.04 15.46 -7.23
C PRO A 23 -12.27 14.72 -7.80
N PRO A 24 -12.36 13.38 -7.78
CA PRO A 24 -13.54 12.67 -8.28
C PRO A 24 -14.83 12.90 -7.49
N THR A 25 -14.78 13.54 -6.33
CA THR A 25 -15.94 13.82 -5.48
C THR A 25 -16.13 15.32 -5.22
N ASN A 26 -15.68 16.18 -6.14
CA ASN A 26 -15.71 17.63 -5.97
C ASN A 26 -17.09 18.26 -6.23
N CYS A 27 -18.02 17.53 -6.85
CA CYS A 27 -19.38 18.04 -7.11
C CYS A 27 -20.41 16.91 -7.19
N GLY A 28 -21.69 17.29 -7.05
CA GLY A 28 -22.82 16.35 -7.06
C GLY A 28 -22.93 15.56 -8.36
N GLU A 29 -22.67 16.18 -9.51
CA GLU A 29 -22.70 15.49 -10.80
C GLU A 29 -21.70 14.34 -10.87
N GLN A 30 -20.45 14.56 -10.41
CA GLN A 30 -19.44 13.52 -10.37
C GLN A 30 -19.87 12.35 -9.50
N ILE A 31 -20.42 12.64 -8.30
CA ILE A 31 -20.88 11.61 -7.36
C ILE A 31 -22.09 10.85 -7.92
N MET A 32 -23.05 11.53 -8.54
CA MET A 32 -24.19 10.87 -9.19
C MET A 32 -23.74 9.93 -10.30
N ARG A 33 -22.79 10.34 -11.15
CA ARG A 33 -22.19 9.47 -12.18
C ARG A 33 -21.46 8.26 -11.59
N ALA A 34 -20.82 8.44 -10.44
CA ALA A 34 -20.17 7.33 -9.74
C ALA A 34 -21.22 6.34 -9.20
N PHE A 35 -22.30 6.83 -8.61
CA PHE A 35 -23.39 5.98 -8.12
C PHE A 35 -24.10 5.23 -9.25
N ASP A 36 -24.31 5.89 -10.40
CA ASP A 36 -24.83 5.23 -11.62
C ASP A 36 -23.88 4.11 -12.13
N ALA A 37 -22.57 4.23 -11.89
CA ALA A 37 -21.59 3.19 -12.23
C ALA A 37 -21.54 2.05 -11.20
N GLY A 38 -22.15 2.18 -10.00
CA GLY A 38 -22.23 1.13 -8.99
C GLY A 38 -21.43 1.35 -7.70
N TRP A 39 -20.83 2.53 -7.49
CA TRP A 39 -20.18 2.84 -6.21
C TRP A 39 -21.18 2.86 -5.07
N GLY A 40 -20.88 2.18 -3.95
CA GLY A 40 -21.77 2.11 -2.79
C GLY A 40 -21.81 3.38 -1.95
N GLY A 41 -20.76 4.20 -2.04
CA GLY A 41 -20.65 5.45 -1.30
C GLY A 41 -19.60 6.40 -1.88
N ALA A 42 -19.60 7.62 -1.36
CA ALA A 42 -18.60 8.64 -1.68
C ALA A 42 -18.32 9.52 -0.47
N VAL A 43 -17.06 9.85 -0.27
CA VAL A 43 -16.64 10.88 0.66
C VAL A 43 -16.46 12.16 -0.13
N TRP A 44 -17.29 13.17 0.15
CA TRP A 44 -17.28 14.46 -0.52
C TRP A 44 -15.92 15.13 -0.39
N LYS A 45 -15.42 15.80 -1.45
CA LYS A 45 -14.17 16.56 -1.37
C LYS A 45 -14.23 17.55 -0.21
N THR A 46 -13.16 17.58 0.58
CA THR A 46 -13.12 18.29 1.87
C THR A 46 -13.68 19.71 1.77
N ILE A 47 -14.68 19.98 2.58
CA ILE A 47 -15.37 21.25 2.72
C ILE A 47 -14.74 22.06 3.84
N GLY A 48 -14.51 23.34 3.60
CA GLY A 48 -14.01 24.33 4.55
C GLY A 48 -14.12 25.72 3.91
N ALA A 49 -13.34 26.67 4.40
CA ALA A 49 -13.23 27.96 3.73
C ALA A 49 -12.66 27.73 2.31
N PRO A 50 -13.36 28.19 1.23
CA PRO A 50 -12.92 27.96 -0.12
C PRO A 50 -11.50 28.46 -0.37
N VAL A 51 -10.72 27.68 -1.11
CA VAL A 51 -9.32 27.99 -1.41
C VAL A 51 -9.13 28.11 -2.93
N THR A 52 -8.22 28.98 -3.35
CA THR A 52 -7.78 29.00 -4.75
C THR A 52 -6.62 28.01 -4.88
N ASN A 53 -6.81 27.00 -5.72
CA ASN A 53 -5.78 26.02 -6.03
C ASN A 53 -4.80 26.55 -7.09
N VAL A 54 -3.55 26.12 -7.00
CA VAL A 54 -2.51 26.46 -7.96
C VAL A 54 -2.71 25.76 -9.31
N SER A 55 -2.15 26.34 -10.37
CA SER A 55 -2.08 25.71 -11.69
C SER A 55 -0.81 24.91 -11.83
N SER A 56 -0.90 23.77 -12.50
CA SER A 56 -0.01 22.62 -12.46
C SER A 56 0.09 22.04 -11.05
N ARG A 57 -0.83 21.12 -10.71
CA ARG A 57 -0.98 20.62 -9.35
C ARG A 57 -0.72 19.13 -9.19
N TYR A 58 -0.48 18.42 -10.30
CA TYR A 58 -0.27 16.96 -10.29
C TYR A 58 1.03 16.59 -10.95
N SER A 59 1.66 15.53 -10.43
CA SER A 59 2.78 14.85 -11.07
C SER A 59 2.72 13.35 -10.78
N SER A 60 3.40 12.54 -11.58
CA SER A 60 3.40 11.10 -11.42
C SER A 60 4.79 10.51 -11.60
N ILE A 61 4.96 9.31 -11.05
CA ILE A 61 6.08 8.42 -11.32
C ILE A 61 5.52 7.18 -12.03
N ASP A 62 6.10 6.87 -13.18
CA ASP A 62 5.82 5.64 -13.91
C ASP A 62 6.92 4.62 -13.58
N TRP A 63 6.59 3.34 -13.56
CA TRP A 63 7.57 2.28 -13.35
C TRP A 63 7.34 1.15 -14.35
N SER A 64 8.38 0.82 -15.12
CA SER A 64 8.27 -0.15 -16.21
C SER A 64 7.12 0.26 -17.16
N ASN A 65 6.18 -0.62 -17.44
CA ASN A 65 5.03 -0.33 -18.31
C ASN A 65 3.81 0.18 -17.52
N GLN A 66 3.92 0.36 -16.21
CA GLN A 66 2.81 0.86 -15.39
C GLN A 66 2.87 2.37 -15.27
N ARG A 67 1.87 3.04 -15.88
CA ARG A 67 1.65 4.47 -15.73
C ARG A 67 1.07 4.78 -14.35
N MET A 68 1.42 5.93 -13.82
CA MET A 68 0.91 6.43 -12.54
C MET A 68 1.10 5.43 -11.38
N MET A 69 2.23 4.72 -11.34
CA MET A 69 2.61 3.86 -10.20
C MET A 69 2.60 4.66 -8.89
N GLY A 70 3.08 5.90 -8.94
CA GLY A 70 2.94 6.90 -7.90
C GLY A 70 2.35 8.17 -8.45
N PHE A 71 1.48 8.82 -7.69
CA PHE A 71 0.80 10.06 -8.06
C PHE A 71 0.92 11.07 -6.92
N ASN A 72 1.37 12.27 -7.25
CA ASN A 72 1.54 13.37 -6.29
C ASN A 72 0.58 14.51 -6.61
N ASN A 73 0.02 15.12 -5.58
CA ASN A 73 -0.79 16.32 -5.71
C ASN A 73 -0.40 17.38 -4.68
N ILE A 74 -0.46 18.63 -5.09
CA ILE A 74 -0.38 19.84 -4.24
C ILE A 74 -1.72 20.57 -4.21
N GLU A 75 -2.80 19.88 -4.56
CA GLU A 75 -4.15 20.41 -4.52
C GLU A 75 -4.67 20.46 -3.08
N LEU A 76 -5.30 21.57 -2.73
CA LEU A 76 -5.92 21.76 -1.42
C LEU A 76 -7.36 21.24 -1.38
N ILE A 77 -8.13 21.70 -0.38
CA ILE A 77 -9.54 21.37 -0.20
C ILE A 77 -10.43 21.96 -1.33
N SER A 78 -11.74 21.85 -1.21
CA SER A 78 -12.66 22.38 -2.23
C SER A 78 -12.44 23.87 -2.47
N ASP A 79 -12.39 24.27 -3.73
CA ASP A 79 -12.39 25.67 -4.20
C ASP A 79 -13.81 26.23 -4.39
N ARG A 80 -14.84 25.40 -4.13
CA ARG A 80 -16.24 25.74 -4.30
C ARG A 80 -16.83 26.32 -3.00
N PRO A 81 -17.73 27.33 -3.10
CA PRO A 81 -18.41 27.86 -1.93
C PRO A 81 -19.13 26.76 -1.12
N THR A 82 -19.08 26.87 0.20
CA THR A 82 -19.70 25.88 1.10
C THR A 82 -21.18 25.69 0.77
N GLU A 83 -21.93 26.77 0.52
CA GLU A 83 -23.37 26.71 0.18
C GLU A 83 -23.67 25.93 -1.10
N VAL A 84 -22.75 25.96 -2.07
CA VAL A 84 -22.87 25.17 -3.29
C VAL A 84 -22.71 23.69 -2.98
N ASN A 85 -21.70 23.34 -2.17
CA ASN A 85 -21.48 21.94 -1.74
C ASN A 85 -22.68 21.40 -0.95
N LEU A 86 -23.23 22.17 0.01
CA LEU A 86 -24.38 21.77 0.83
C LEU A 86 -25.62 21.53 -0.02
N ARG A 87 -25.94 22.43 -0.94
CA ARG A 87 -27.06 22.27 -1.86
C ARG A 87 -26.93 21.01 -2.71
N GLU A 88 -25.73 20.74 -3.23
CA GLU A 88 -25.49 19.56 -4.06
C GLU A 88 -25.49 18.25 -3.26
N ILE A 89 -25.03 18.25 -2.01
CA ILE A 89 -25.19 17.11 -1.09
C ILE A 89 -26.69 16.78 -0.94
N ALA A 90 -27.53 17.78 -0.66
CA ALA A 90 -28.96 17.57 -0.52
C ALA A 90 -29.61 17.03 -1.82
N GLU A 91 -29.16 17.50 -2.99
CA GLU A 91 -29.66 17.01 -4.28
C GLU A 91 -29.24 15.55 -4.51
N VAL A 92 -27.96 15.19 -4.26
CA VAL A 92 -27.47 13.83 -4.38
C VAL A 92 -28.24 12.90 -3.42
N LYS A 93 -28.41 13.26 -2.17
CA LYS A 93 -29.14 12.43 -1.19
C LYS A 93 -30.60 12.26 -1.56
N LYS A 94 -31.26 13.29 -2.09
CA LYS A 94 -32.63 13.17 -2.58
C LYS A 94 -32.75 12.17 -3.73
N ARG A 95 -31.77 12.15 -4.65
CA ARG A 95 -31.79 11.29 -5.85
C ARG A 95 -31.29 9.87 -5.56
N TYR A 96 -30.33 9.74 -4.64
CA TYR A 96 -29.68 8.46 -4.29
C TYR A 96 -29.78 8.16 -2.78
N PRO A 97 -31.01 7.98 -2.23
CA PRO A 97 -31.21 7.89 -0.78
C PRO A 97 -30.55 6.68 -0.11
N LYS A 98 -30.23 5.62 -0.88
CA LYS A 98 -29.59 4.40 -0.39
C LYS A 98 -28.06 4.43 -0.45
N HIS A 99 -27.48 5.33 -1.24
CA HIS A 99 -26.04 5.46 -1.35
C HIS A 99 -25.50 6.33 -0.23
N VAL A 100 -24.30 5.99 0.23
CA VAL A 100 -23.65 6.68 1.35
C VAL A 100 -22.94 7.95 0.87
N VAL A 101 -23.23 9.06 1.51
CA VAL A 101 -22.54 10.34 1.31
C VAL A 101 -21.95 10.80 2.64
N ILE A 102 -20.63 10.75 2.75
CA ILE A 102 -19.89 11.28 3.90
C ILE A 102 -19.36 12.67 3.54
N ALA A 103 -19.57 13.65 4.42
CA ALA A 103 -19.00 14.99 4.23
C ALA A 103 -17.60 15.05 4.87
N SER A 104 -16.56 15.23 4.04
CA SER A 104 -15.21 15.47 4.55
C SER A 104 -15.05 16.94 4.94
N LEU A 105 -14.54 17.21 6.14
CA LEU A 105 -14.48 18.52 6.76
C LEU A 105 -13.07 18.90 7.18
N MET A 106 -12.72 20.18 6.96
CA MET A 106 -11.50 20.80 7.46
C MET A 106 -11.73 22.30 7.62
N VAL A 107 -11.83 22.75 8.85
CA VAL A 107 -12.02 24.16 9.21
C VAL A 107 -11.00 24.57 10.27
N GLU A 108 -10.93 25.86 10.58
CA GLU A 108 -10.08 26.37 11.65
C GLU A 108 -10.31 25.63 12.97
N SER A 109 -9.25 25.45 13.75
CA SER A 109 -9.30 24.78 15.07
C SER A 109 -9.97 25.67 16.12
N LYS A 110 -11.25 25.96 15.89
CA LYS A 110 -12.15 26.71 16.78
C LYS A 110 -13.43 25.93 16.95
N ARG A 111 -13.86 25.75 18.20
CA ARG A 111 -15.04 24.93 18.56
C ARG A 111 -16.31 25.38 17.84
N GLU A 112 -16.55 26.68 17.78
CA GLU A 112 -17.73 27.27 17.16
C GLU A 112 -17.76 27.03 15.65
N THR A 113 -16.61 27.12 14.98
CA THR A 113 -16.49 26.85 13.54
C THR A 113 -16.80 25.39 13.21
N TRP A 114 -16.31 24.46 14.05
CA TRP A 114 -16.63 23.04 13.90
C TRP A 114 -18.11 22.76 14.16
N HIS A 115 -18.71 23.38 15.19
CA HIS A 115 -20.14 23.23 15.49
C HIS A 115 -21.04 23.73 14.33
N ASP A 116 -20.70 24.89 13.73
CA ASP A 116 -21.44 25.45 12.59
C ASP A 116 -21.40 24.51 11.39
N ILE A 117 -20.20 24.13 10.95
CA ILE A 117 -20.08 23.30 9.73
C ILE A 117 -20.71 21.90 9.90
N VAL A 118 -20.59 21.29 11.08
CA VAL A 118 -21.21 20.00 11.39
C VAL A 118 -22.72 20.09 11.22
N GLN A 119 -23.36 21.06 11.86
CA GLN A 119 -24.80 21.24 11.77
C GLN A 119 -25.25 21.42 10.31
N ARG A 120 -24.58 22.29 9.56
CA ARG A 120 -24.94 22.63 8.18
C ARG A 120 -24.84 21.44 7.23
N VAL A 121 -23.78 20.59 7.35
CA VAL A 121 -23.65 19.44 6.45
C VAL A 121 -24.62 18.30 6.81
N GLU A 122 -24.97 18.15 8.10
CA GLU A 122 -25.99 17.21 8.52
C GLU A 122 -27.39 17.66 8.09
N ASP A 123 -27.69 18.95 8.16
CA ASP A 123 -28.96 19.52 7.69
C ASP A 123 -29.07 19.40 6.14
N ALA A 124 -27.95 19.35 5.42
CA ALA A 124 -27.91 19.03 4.00
C ALA A 124 -28.14 17.53 3.71
N GLY A 125 -28.15 16.66 4.71
CA GLY A 125 -28.47 15.25 4.60
C GLY A 125 -27.29 14.31 4.41
N ALA A 126 -26.06 14.71 4.77
CA ALA A 126 -24.91 13.81 4.82
C ALA A 126 -25.17 12.65 5.78
N ASP A 127 -24.78 11.43 5.43
CA ASP A 127 -24.95 10.23 6.26
C ASP A 127 -23.89 10.11 7.37
N GLY A 128 -22.82 10.88 7.28
CA GLY A 128 -21.75 10.92 8.27
C GLY A 128 -20.71 12.00 7.92
N LEU A 129 -19.77 12.16 8.84
CA LEU A 129 -18.72 13.18 8.76
C LEU A 129 -17.35 12.52 8.70
N GLU A 130 -16.44 12.98 7.83
CA GLU A 130 -15.04 12.59 7.84
C GLU A 130 -14.18 13.79 8.22
N LEU A 131 -13.52 13.75 9.40
CA LEU A 131 -12.62 14.81 9.85
C LEU A 131 -11.26 14.62 9.16
N ASN A 132 -10.88 15.53 8.27
CA ASN A 132 -9.65 15.44 7.52
C ASN A 132 -8.45 15.95 8.33
N PHE A 133 -7.88 15.08 9.17
CA PHE A 133 -6.67 15.36 9.97
C PHE A 133 -5.38 14.91 9.28
N GLY A 134 -5.39 14.78 7.95
CA GLY A 134 -4.27 14.17 7.26
C GLY A 134 -3.70 14.92 6.07
N CYS A 135 -4.29 16.03 5.62
CA CYS A 135 -3.76 16.80 4.49
C CYS A 135 -2.35 17.32 4.81
N PRO A 136 -1.29 16.90 4.07
CA PRO A 136 0.09 17.15 4.48
C PRO A 136 0.67 18.48 4.02
N HIS A 137 -0.02 19.24 3.18
CA HIS A 137 0.49 20.48 2.56
C HIS A 137 -0.54 21.62 2.65
N GLY A 138 -0.09 22.86 2.48
CA GLY A 138 -0.90 24.08 2.42
C GLY A 138 -1.81 24.34 3.62
N MET A 139 -2.78 23.44 3.89
CA MET A 139 -3.68 23.54 5.04
C MET A 139 -2.95 23.24 6.35
N SER A 140 -1.95 22.38 6.33
CA SER A 140 -1.08 22.11 7.49
C SER A 140 -0.28 23.33 7.91
N GLU A 141 0.16 24.14 6.97
CA GLU A 141 0.85 25.43 7.24
C GLU A 141 -0.08 26.45 7.95
N ARG A 142 -1.39 26.22 7.90
CA ARG A 142 -2.43 27.02 8.55
C ARG A 142 -2.92 26.40 9.87
N GLY A 143 -2.24 25.40 10.41
CA GLY A 143 -2.61 24.71 11.65
C GLY A 143 -3.80 23.76 11.52
N MET A 144 -4.10 23.27 10.30
CA MET A 144 -5.19 22.33 9.99
C MET A 144 -4.62 21.03 9.41
N GLY A 145 -5.45 20.07 9.09
CA GLY A 145 -5.04 18.83 8.43
C GLY A 145 -4.01 18.06 9.26
N SER A 146 -2.83 17.76 8.69
CA SER A 146 -1.81 16.97 9.37
C SER A 146 -1.21 17.68 10.60
N ALA A 147 -1.29 19.00 10.70
CA ALA A 147 -0.90 19.72 11.93
C ALA A 147 -1.77 19.33 13.13
N VAL A 148 -3.04 18.99 12.90
CA VAL A 148 -3.93 18.42 13.92
C VAL A 148 -3.64 16.93 14.10
N GLY A 149 -3.60 16.16 13.01
CA GLY A 149 -3.46 14.69 13.06
C GLY A 149 -2.13 14.18 13.58
N GLN A 150 -1.07 15.00 13.59
CA GLN A 150 0.24 14.67 14.16
C GLN A 150 0.33 14.92 15.68
N VAL A 151 -0.66 15.62 16.26
CA VAL A 151 -0.72 15.96 17.68
C VAL A 151 -1.94 15.26 18.31
N PRO A 152 -1.75 14.16 19.04
CA PRO A 152 -2.84 13.36 19.58
C PRO A 152 -3.85 14.19 20.41
N GLU A 153 -3.37 15.15 21.18
CA GLU A 153 -4.19 16.01 22.03
C GLU A 153 -5.17 16.85 21.19
N TYR A 154 -4.71 17.42 20.06
CA TYR A 154 -5.58 18.18 19.15
C TYR A 154 -6.56 17.26 18.40
N CYS A 155 -6.11 16.06 18.05
CA CYS A 155 -6.98 15.06 17.43
C CYS A 155 -8.14 14.68 18.37
N GLU A 156 -7.85 14.42 19.65
CA GLU A 156 -8.84 14.10 20.68
C GLU A 156 -9.80 15.27 20.92
N GLU A 157 -9.24 16.46 21.14
CA GLU A 157 -10.00 17.67 21.47
C GLU A 157 -10.98 18.05 20.35
N ILE A 158 -10.50 18.15 19.11
CA ILE A 158 -11.35 18.54 17.98
C ILE A 158 -12.38 17.47 17.66
N THR A 159 -12.01 16.18 17.77
CA THR A 159 -13.00 15.10 17.66
C THR A 159 -14.09 15.23 18.72
N GLY A 160 -13.74 15.57 19.96
CA GLY A 160 -14.66 15.85 21.05
C GLY A 160 -15.63 17.00 20.72
N TRP A 161 -15.13 18.12 20.21
CA TRP A 161 -15.98 19.26 19.80
C TRP A 161 -17.01 18.86 18.74
N VAL A 162 -16.57 18.08 17.74
CA VAL A 162 -17.47 17.58 16.70
C VAL A 162 -18.53 16.66 17.29
N LYS A 163 -18.15 15.74 18.18
CA LYS A 163 -19.07 14.79 18.82
C LYS A 163 -20.11 15.47 19.73
N GLU A 164 -19.84 16.65 20.25
CA GLU A 164 -20.83 17.42 21.03
C GLU A 164 -22.05 17.82 20.18
N LYS A 165 -21.90 17.95 18.86
CA LYS A 165 -22.94 18.42 17.96
C LYS A 165 -23.40 17.36 16.94
N ALA A 166 -22.52 16.43 16.59
CA ALA A 166 -22.81 15.44 15.56
C ALA A 166 -24.00 14.54 15.93
N ARG A 167 -24.92 14.40 15.00
CA ARG A 167 -26.08 13.48 15.02
C ARG A 167 -25.82 12.23 14.19
N THR A 168 -24.85 12.32 13.30
CA THR A 168 -24.42 11.25 12.40
C THR A 168 -23.04 10.71 12.81
N PRO A 169 -22.64 9.52 12.35
CA PRO A 169 -21.33 8.97 12.67
C PRO A 169 -20.16 9.87 12.27
N VAL A 170 -19.16 9.95 13.15
CA VAL A 170 -17.95 10.73 12.98
C VAL A 170 -16.79 9.79 12.67
N VAL A 171 -16.19 9.94 11.48
CA VAL A 171 -15.01 9.22 11.02
C VAL A 171 -13.81 10.15 11.12
N VAL A 172 -12.70 9.69 11.69
CA VAL A 172 -11.45 10.46 11.71
C VAL A 172 -10.49 9.89 10.66
N LYS A 173 -10.08 10.73 9.69
CA LYS A 173 -9.11 10.37 8.66
C LYS A 173 -7.70 10.65 9.13
N LEU A 174 -6.94 9.56 9.31
CA LEU A 174 -5.61 9.58 9.91
C LEU A 174 -4.53 9.96 8.89
N THR A 175 -3.51 10.69 9.38
CA THR A 175 -2.31 11.01 8.63
C THR A 175 -1.30 9.86 8.67
N PRO A 176 -0.66 9.49 7.54
CA PRO A 176 0.48 8.58 7.54
C PRO A 176 1.80 9.27 7.89
N ASN A 177 1.82 10.60 8.00
CA ASN A 177 3.03 11.40 8.19
C ASN A 177 3.37 11.51 9.69
N ILE A 178 3.44 10.36 10.34
CA ILE A 178 3.71 10.20 11.77
C ILE A 178 4.45 8.86 12.00
N SER A 179 5.26 8.78 13.03
CA SER A 179 6.03 7.57 13.34
C SER A 179 5.18 6.40 13.86
N ASP A 180 4.09 6.68 14.56
CA ASP A 180 3.16 5.68 15.07
C ASP A 180 1.70 6.14 14.89
N ILE A 181 1.03 5.59 13.88
CA ILE A 181 -0.36 5.93 13.55
C ILE A 181 -1.36 5.53 14.64
N ARG A 182 -0.98 4.63 15.55
CA ARG A 182 -1.84 4.22 16.68
C ARG A 182 -2.05 5.38 17.66
N MET A 183 -1.11 6.30 17.77
CA MET A 183 -1.25 7.44 18.69
C MET A 183 -2.45 8.33 18.36
N PRO A 184 -2.57 8.92 17.14
CA PRO A 184 -3.75 9.66 16.76
C PRO A 184 -5.03 8.81 16.67
N ALA A 185 -4.93 7.51 16.33
CA ALA A 185 -6.08 6.61 16.33
C ALA A 185 -6.67 6.43 17.73
N ARG A 186 -5.83 6.20 18.73
CA ARG A 186 -6.25 6.14 20.16
C ARG A 186 -6.87 7.45 20.62
N ALA A 187 -6.28 8.58 20.22
CA ALA A 187 -6.78 9.91 20.53
C ALA A 187 -8.16 10.17 19.90
N ALA A 188 -8.34 9.86 18.62
CA ALA A 188 -9.63 9.95 17.95
C ALA A 188 -10.70 9.11 18.67
N LYS A 189 -10.36 7.88 19.08
CA LYS A 189 -11.26 7.02 19.86
C LYS A 189 -11.62 7.62 21.22
N ARG A 190 -10.67 8.20 21.96
CA ARG A 190 -10.95 8.90 23.22
C ARG A 190 -11.81 10.15 23.00
N GLY A 191 -11.61 10.86 21.88
CA GLY A 191 -12.47 11.98 21.47
C GLY A 191 -13.89 11.57 21.07
N GLY A 192 -14.18 10.27 21.00
CA GLY A 192 -15.51 9.73 20.72
C GLY A 192 -15.79 9.47 19.24
N ALA A 193 -14.77 9.33 18.38
CA ALA A 193 -14.96 8.92 16.99
C ALA A 193 -15.71 7.58 16.91
N ASP A 194 -16.61 7.47 15.93
CA ASP A 194 -17.37 6.24 15.67
C ASP A 194 -16.63 5.30 14.72
N ALA A 195 -15.73 5.84 13.90
CA ALA A 195 -14.92 5.09 12.94
C ALA A 195 -13.63 5.83 12.58
N LEU A 196 -12.74 5.12 11.88
CA LEU A 196 -11.50 5.65 11.34
C LEU A 196 -11.43 5.44 9.83
N SER A 197 -10.71 6.31 9.14
CA SER A 197 -10.26 6.06 7.77
C SER A 197 -8.75 6.26 7.66
N ALA A 198 -8.05 5.36 6.97
CA ALA A 198 -6.60 5.38 6.83
C ALA A 198 -6.16 4.70 5.51
N ILE A 199 -5.26 5.36 4.81
CA ILE A 199 -4.44 6.52 5.18
C ILE A 199 -4.74 7.73 4.29
N ASN A 200 -4.43 8.93 4.78
CA ASN A 200 -4.29 10.10 3.92
C ASN A 200 -3.00 9.99 3.09
N THR A 201 -2.68 10.99 2.28
CA THR A 201 -1.51 10.98 1.39
C THR A 201 -0.19 11.16 2.16
N ILE A 202 0.88 10.58 1.61
CA ILE A 202 2.23 10.65 2.18
C ILE A 202 2.92 11.91 1.67
N ASN A 203 3.55 12.66 2.54
CA ASN A 203 4.29 13.86 2.17
C ASN A 203 5.50 13.53 1.28
N SER A 204 5.64 14.22 0.15
CA SER A 204 6.64 13.87 -0.85
C SER A 204 7.02 15.03 -1.78
N ILE A 205 8.16 14.85 -2.46
CA ILE A 205 8.56 15.55 -3.69
C ILE A 205 8.70 14.48 -4.77
N THR A 206 8.01 14.63 -5.90
CA THR A 206 7.98 13.59 -6.93
C THR A 206 9.31 13.48 -7.67
N SER A 207 9.83 14.58 -8.17
CA SER A 207 11.10 14.61 -8.91
C SER A 207 11.60 16.05 -9.09
N ILE A 208 12.90 16.15 -9.42
CA ILE A 208 13.54 17.37 -9.89
C ILE A 208 13.93 17.14 -11.36
N ASP A 209 13.57 18.06 -12.23
CA ASP A 209 14.03 18.08 -13.61
C ASP A 209 15.49 18.50 -13.65
N LEU A 210 16.37 17.63 -14.17
CA LEU A 210 17.82 17.83 -14.08
C LEU A 210 18.34 18.90 -15.04
N GLU A 211 17.61 19.23 -16.09
CA GLU A 211 18.02 20.25 -17.06
C GLU A 211 17.61 21.65 -16.59
N THR A 212 16.40 21.76 -16.00
CA THR A 212 15.87 23.04 -15.55
C THR A 212 16.07 23.27 -14.07
N LEU A 213 16.48 22.24 -13.29
CA LEU A 213 16.62 22.22 -11.84
C LEU A 213 15.32 22.56 -11.09
N GLN A 214 14.18 22.35 -11.74
CA GLN A 214 12.87 22.69 -11.21
C GLN A 214 12.14 21.47 -10.66
N PRO A 215 11.42 21.60 -9.55
CA PRO A 215 10.64 20.49 -8.98
C PRO A 215 9.35 20.25 -9.78
N ARG A 216 8.79 19.03 -9.63
CA ARG A 216 7.48 18.66 -10.20
C ARG A 216 6.45 18.35 -9.10
N PRO A 217 5.17 18.79 -9.24
CA PRO A 217 4.63 19.63 -10.32
C PRO A 217 5.27 21.02 -10.28
N ASN A 218 5.31 21.71 -11.42
CA ASN A 218 5.96 23.02 -11.53
C ASN A 218 4.90 24.14 -11.56
N VAL A 219 5.07 25.10 -10.65
CA VAL A 219 4.27 26.31 -10.56
C VAL A 219 5.25 27.49 -10.63
N ASP A 220 5.41 28.08 -11.80
CA ASP A 220 6.30 29.22 -12.05
C ASP A 220 7.73 28.99 -11.47
N GLY A 221 8.34 27.84 -11.85
CA GLY A 221 9.69 27.46 -11.43
C GLY A 221 9.79 26.87 -10.02
N LYS A 222 8.70 26.78 -9.27
CA LYS A 222 8.65 26.32 -7.88
C LYS A 222 7.66 25.17 -7.69
N SER A 223 7.68 24.54 -6.54
CA SER A 223 6.69 23.58 -6.08
C SER A 223 6.57 23.62 -4.55
N SER A 224 5.66 22.80 -4.04
CA SER A 224 5.52 22.55 -2.60
C SER A 224 5.63 21.05 -2.33
N HIS A 225 5.78 20.68 -1.06
CA HIS A 225 5.57 19.31 -0.63
C HIS A 225 4.15 18.89 -1.02
N GLY A 226 4.00 17.72 -1.61
CA GLY A 226 2.71 17.22 -2.08
C GLY A 226 2.30 15.91 -1.41
N GLY A 227 1.03 15.57 -1.56
CA GLY A 227 0.50 14.30 -1.08
C GLY A 227 0.71 13.18 -2.11
N TYR A 228 1.52 12.19 -1.77
CA TYR A 228 1.81 11.02 -2.61
C TYR A 228 0.78 9.91 -2.38
N CYS A 229 0.28 9.32 -3.45
CA CYS A 229 -0.73 8.28 -3.48
C CYS A 229 -0.55 7.36 -4.70
N GLY A 230 -1.52 6.52 -5.01
CA GLY A 230 -1.44 5.54 -6.09
C GLY A 230 -0.92 4.18 -5.63
N PRO A 231 -0.71 3.21 -6.55
CA PRO A 231 -0.33 1.83 -6.20
C PRO A 231 0.89 1.71 -5.29
N ALA A 232 1.88 2.59 -5.43
CA ALA A 232 3.12 2.57 -4.66
C ALA A 232 2.92 2.72 -3.14
N VAL A 233 1.81 3.32 -2.70
CA VAL A 233 1.57 3.51 -1.25
C VAL A 233 0.82 2.35 -0.60
N LYS A 234 0.30 1.38 -1.36
CA LYS A 234 -0.51 0.27 -0.82
C LYS A 234 0.19 -0.48 0.32
N PRO A 235 1.47 -0.90 0.20
CA PRO A 235 2.13 -1.63 1.28
C PRO A 235 2.21 -0.84 2.59
N ILE A 236 2.41 0.47 2.50
CA ILE A 236 2.45 1.37 3.66
C ILE A 236 1.06 1.48 4.29
N ALA A 237 0.03 1.64 3.46
CA ALA A 237 -1.35 1.73 3.91
C ALA A 237 -1.82 0.44 4.60
N LEU A 238 -1.53 -0.73 4.03
CA LEU A 238 -1.83 -2.04 4.64
C LEU A 238 -1.16 -2.18 6.01
N ASN A 239 0.13 -1.81 6.13
CA ASN A 239 0.85 -1.85 7.39
C ASN A 239 0.19 -0.94 8.45
N MET A 240 -0.15 0.29 8.09
CA MET A 240 -0.76 1.24 9.02
C MET A 240 -2.18 0.83 9.45
N VAL A 241 -2.99 0.32 8.52
CA VAL A 241 -4.31 -0.23 8.85
C VAL A 241 -4.18 -1.42 9.79
N GLN A 242 -3.26 -2.35 9.52
CA GLN A 242 -2.99 -3.49 10.38
C GLN A 242 -2.57 -3.07 11.79
N GLN A 243 -1.68 -2.10 11.92
CA GLN A 243 -1.24 -1.58 13.22
C GLN A 243 -2.41 -1.03 14.05
N VAL A 244 -3.28 -0.23 13.42
CA VAL A 244 -4.46 0.32 14.10
C VAL A 244 -5.46 -0.77 14.48
N MET A 245 -5.77 -1.68 13.55
CA MET A 245 -6.77 -2.72 13.76
C MET A 245 -6.32 -3.80 14.74
N SER A 246 -5.00 -4.00 14.92
CA SER A 246 -4.45 -4.91 15.92
C SER A 246 -4.29 -4.30 17.32
N ASP A 247 -4.53 -3.01 17.46
CA ASP A 247 -4.44 -2.31 18.73
C ASP A 247 -5.83 -2.14 19.38
N PRO A 248 -6.15 -2.85 20.47
CA PRO A 248 -7.47 -2.74 21.13
C PRO A 248 -7.82 -1.34 21.62
N LEU A 249 -6.80 -0.51 21.90
CA LEU A 249 -6.99 0.87 22.35
C LEU A 249 -7.28 1.83 21.18
N ALA A 250 -6.93 1.45 19.97
CA ALA A 250 -7.12 2.25 18.76
C ALA A 250 -8.27 1.76 17.88
N ALA A 251 -8.46 0.44 17.79
CA ALA A 251 -9.39 -0.18 16.84
C ALA A 251 -10.82 0.35 16.98
N LEU A 252 -11.34 0.81 15.84
CA LEU A 252 -12.74 1.20 15.57
C LEU A 252 -13.09 0.67 14.16
N PRO A 253 -14.35 0.69 13.73
CA PRO A 253 -14.69 0.43 12.34
C PRO A 253 -13.76 1.22 11.40
N MET A 254 -13.14 0.51 10.41
CA MET A 254 -12.09 1.08 9.55
C MET A 254 -12.55 1.16 8.10
N SER A 255 -12.32 2.30 7.46
CA SER A 255 -12.37 2.45 6.00
C SER A 255 -10.96 2.53 5.44
N GLY A 256 -10.52 1.51 4.69
CA GLY A 256 -9.15 1.41 4.19
C GLY A 256 -8.91 2.28 2.96
N ILE A 257 -7.77 2.99 2.92
CA ILE A 257 -7.42 3.91 1.83
C ILE A 257 -5.93 3.79 1.51
N GLY A 258 -5.59 3.75 0.23
CA GLY A 258 -4.21 3.86 -0.25
C GLY A 258 -3.83 2.79 -1.26
N GLY A 259 -3.71 3.19 -2.53
CA GLY A 259 -3.23 2.33 -3.61
C GLY A 259 -4.20 1.25 -4.08
N ILE A 260 -5.48 1.34 -3.73
CA ILE A 260 -6.51 0.39 -4.14
C ILE A 260 -6.90 0.67 -5.58
N GLY A 261 -6.68 -0.30 -6.48
CA GLY A 261 -7.03 -0.23 -7.90
C GLY A 261 -7.71 -1.48 -8.44
N SER A 262 -7.82 -2.53 -7.63
CA SER A 262 -8.41 -3.81 -8.00
C SER A 262 -9.22 -4.41 -6.84
N TRP A 263 -10.01 -5.45 -7.12
CA TRP A 263 -10.71 -6.20 -6.09
C TRP A 263 -9.75 -6.92 -5.13
N GLN A 264 -8.57 -7.34 -5.63
CA GLN A 264 -7.52 -7.96 -4.81
C GLN A 264 -7.02 -6.99 -3.74
N ASP A 265 -6.70 -5.77 -4.15
CA ASP A 265 -6.27 -4.73 -3.21
C ASP A 265 -7.35 -4.49 -2.14
N ALA A 266 -8.61 -4.37 -2.54
CA ALA A 266 -9.73 -4.19 -1.61
C ALA A 266 -9.87 -5.37 -0.63
N ALA A 267 -9.76 -6.60 -1.13
CA ALA A 267 -9.80 -7.81 -0.30
C ALA A 267 -8.69 -7.83 0.74
N GLU A 268 -7.47 -7.40 0.40
CA GLU A 268 -6.34 -7.29 1.34
C GLU A 268 -6.66 -6.34 2.50
N PHE A 269 -7.24 -5.16 2.23
CA PHE A 269 -7.68 -4.23 3.28
C PHE A 269 -8.79 -4.81 4.16
N ILE A 270 -9.76 -5.53 3.57
CA ILE A 270 -10.85 -6.17 4.32
C ILE A 270 -10.30 -7.29 5.19
N LEU A 271 -9.39 -8.12 4.68
CA LEU A 271 -8.68 -9.15 5.44
C LEU A 271 -7.89 -8.57 6.63
N LEU A 272 -7.48 -7.30 6.56
CA LEU A 272 -6.86 -6.55 7.67
C LEU A 272 -7.87 -5.72 8.49
N GLY A 273 -9.17 -5.99 8.37
CA GLY A 273 -10.19 -5.48 9.27
C GLY A 273 -11.01 -4.29 8.75
N SER A 274 -10.75 -3.79 7.54
CA SER A 274 -11.56 -2.72 6.95
C SER A 274 -12.97 -3.21 6.63
N GLY A 275 -13.99 -2.43 6.99
CA GLY A 275 -15.39 -2.71 6.63
C GLY A 275 -15.77 -2.13 5.26
N THR A 276 -15.12 -1.05 4.86
CA THR A 276 -15.21 -0.39 3.56
C THR A 276 -13.82 0.00 3.06
N VAL A 277 -13.72 0.32 1.78
CA VAL A 277 -12.49 0.84 1.17
C VAL A 277 -12.78 2.10 0.38
N GLN A 278 -11.83 3.03 0.36
CA GLN A 278 -11.95 4.28 -0.38
C GLN A 278 -10.91 4.34 -1.51
N VAL A 279 -11.37 4.66 -2.72
CA VAL A 279 -10.58 4.69 -3.94
C VAL A 279 -10.49 6.12 -4.46
N CYS A 280 -9.30 6.55 -4.88
CA CYS A 280 -9.09 7.85 -5.51
C CYS A 280 -8.35 7.70 -6.84
N THR A 281 -7.03 7.49 -6.79
CA THR A 281 -6.13 7.54 -7.96
C THR A 281 -6.55 6.59 -9.06
N ALA A 282 -7.02 5.39 -8.74
CA ALA A 282 -7.49 4.44 -9.73
C ALA A 282 -8.75 4.95 -10.46
N ALA A 283 -9.69 5.59 -9.73
CA ALA A 283 -10.86 6.21 -10.37
C ALA A 283 -10.46 7.40 -11.26
N MET A 284 -9.43 8.18 -10.89
CA MET A 284 -8.88 9.24 -11.73
C MET A 284 -8.21 8.70 -12.99
N HIS A 285 -7.55 7.54 -12.90
CA HIS A 285 -6.80 6.93 -13.99
C HIS A 285 -7.71 6.15 -14.95
N TYR A 286 -8.64 5.34 -14.43
CA TYR A 286 -9.44 4.39 -15.20
C TYR A 286 -10.92 4.77 -15.34
N GLY A 287 -11.37 5.81 -14.61
CA GLY A 287 -12.77 6.22 -14.56
C GLY A 287 -13.62 5.45 -13.55
N TYR A 288 -14.88 5.86 -13.38
CA TYR A 288 -15.77 5.31 -12.36
C TYR A 288 -16.16 3.85 -12.59
N ARG A 289 -16.15 3.39 -13.83
CA ARG A 289 -16.59 2.02 -14.18
C ARG A 289 -15.69 0.91 -13.65
N ILE A 290 -14.48 1.22 -13.14
CA ILE A 290 -13.63 0.20 -12.50
C ILE A 290 -14.33 -0.50 -11.33
N VAL A 291 -15.35 0.11 -10.74
CA VAL A 291 -16.13 -0.52 -9.65
C VAL A 291 -16.88 -1.77 -10.12
N GLU A 292 -17.24 -1.85 -11.40
CA GLU A 292 -17.87 -3.04 -11.99
C GLU A 292 -16.90 -4.24 -11.87
N ASP A 293 -15.67 -4.09 -12.38
CA ASP A 293 -14.62 -5.12 -12.31
C ASP A 293 -14.26 -5.46 -10.85
N MET A 294 -14.20 -4.45 -9.97
CA MET A 294 -13.91 -4.65 -8.54
C MET A 294 -15.01 -5.45 -7.86
N SER A 295 -16.27 -5.15 -8.14
CA SER A 295 -17.43 -5.85 -7.57
C SER A 295 -17.54 -7.28 -8.07
N ASP A 296 -17.44 -7.48 -9.38
CA ASP A 296 -17.51 -8.79 -9.99
C ASP A 296 -16.37 -9.71 -9.55
N GLY A 297 -15.14 -9.17 -9.51
CA GLY A 297 -13.96 -9.88 -9.08
C GLY A 297 -14.04 -10.31 -7.60
N LEU A 298 -14.48 -9.42 -6.72
CA LEU A 298 -14.63 -9.71 -5.30
C LEU A 298 -15.73 -10.78 -5.08
N LEU A 299 -16.89 -10.64 -5.72
CA LEU A 299 -17.95 -11.64 -5.66
C LEU A 299 -17.50 -13.02 -6.19
N ALA A 300 -16.74 -13.05 -7.29
CA ALA A 300 -16.21 -14.30 -7.84
C ALA A 300 -15.22 -14.95 -6.86
N TRP A 301 -14.37 -14.17 -6.20
CA TRP A 301 -13.45 -14.66 -5.18
C TRP A 301 -14.18 -15.17 -3.94
N MET A 302 -15.18 -14.43 -3.44
CA MET A 302 -16.03 -14.85 -2.31
C MET A 302 -16.72 -16.19 -2.59
N ARG A 303 -17.33 -16.37 -3.79
CA ARG A 303 -17.93 -17.65 -4.19
C ARG A 303 -16.91 -18.80 -4.14
N ARG A 304 -15.71 -18.58 -4.66
CA ARG A 304 -14.62 -19.57 -4.70
C ARG A 304 -14.13 -19.97 -3.31
N LYS A 305 -14.20 -19.02 -2.35
CA LYS A 305 -13.82 -19.22 -0.94
C LYS A 305 -14.96 -19.70 -0.06
N GLY A 306 -16.22 -19.69 -0.54
CA GLY A 306 -17.39 -20.04 0.25
C GLY A 306 -17.85 -18.95 1.23
N TYR A 307 -17.48 -17.68 1.00
CA TYR A 307 -17.92 -16.55 1.80
C TYR A 307 -19.26 -16.02 1.29
N GLU A 308 -20.20 -15.75 2.18
CA GLU A 308 -21.53 -15.21 1.86
C GLU A 308 -21.60 -13.69 2.07
N THR A 309 -20.80 -13.14 3.01
CA THR A 309 -20.79 -11.73 3.38
C THR A 309 -19.35 -11.18 3.48
N ILE A 310 -19.21 -9.87 3.50
CA ILE A 310 -17.92 -9.21 3.78
C ILE A 310 -17.39 -9.57 5.17
N ASP A 311 -18.29 -9.77 6.14
CA ASP A 311 -17.94 -10.08 7.52
C ASP A 311 -17.31 -11.48 7.67
N ASP A 312 -17.57 -12.40 6.74
CA ASP A 312 -17.01 -13.75 6.79
C ASP A 312 -15.48 -13.77 6.62
N PHE A 313 -14.91 -12.76 5.99
CA PHE A 313 -13.46 -12.69 5.80
C PHE A 313 -12.81 -11.41 6.38
N ARG A 314 -13.61 -10.48 6.91
CA ARG A 314 -13.08 -9.26 7.52
C ARG A 314 -12.18 -9.60 8.72
N GLY A 315 -10.92 -9.14 8.66
CA GLY A 315 -9.95 -9.29 9.74
C GLY A 315 -9.30 -10.68 9.85
N LEU A 316 -9.60 -11.63 8.97
CA LEU A 316 -9.04 -13.00 9.07
C LEU A 316 -7.50 -13.04 9.00
N SER A 317 -6.86 -12.04 8.38
CA SER A 317 -5.41 -11.98 8.29
C SER A 317 -4.74 -11.22 9.43
N LEU A 318 -5.48 -10.52 10.29
CA LEU A 318 -4.91 -9.78 11.43
C LEU A 318 -4.06 -10.67 12.35
N PRO A 319 -4.52 -11.88 12.75
CA PRO A 319 -3.73 -12.76 13.61
C PRO A 319 -2.44 -13.28 12.96
N ASN A 320 -2.33 -13.20 11.64
CA ASN A 320 -1.19 -13.73 10.88
C ASN A 320 -0.04 -12.72 10.77
N VAL A 321 -0.29 -11.44 11.04
CA VAL A 321 0.75 -10.41 11.08
C VAL A 321 1.22 -10.26 12.53
N ARG A 322 2.47 -10.64 12.78
CA ARG A 322 3.07 -10.66 14.12
C ARG A 322 4.35 -9.84 14.16
N GLU A 323 4.76 -9.43 15.35
CA GLU A 323 6.10 -8.90 15.56
C GLU A 323 7.14 -9.97 15.24
N TRP A 324 8.28 -9.57 14.69
CA TRP A 324 9.36 -10.47 14.26
C TRP A 324 9.79 -11.45 15.35
N LYS A 325 9.88 -11.01 16.60
CA LYS A 325 10.25 -11.83 17.76
C LYS A 325 9.34 -13.03 18.00
N ASN A 326 8.11 -13.01 17.44
CA ASN A 326 7.10 -14.06 17.56
C ASN A 326 7.03 -14.98 16.32
N LEU A 327 7.92 -14.79 15.34
CA LEU A 327 8.01 -15.68 14.18
C LEU A 327 8.77 -16.96 14.53
N ASN A 328 8.42 -18.06 13.83
CA ASN A 328 9.08 -19.35 14.02
C ASN A 328 10.47 -19.35 13.38
N LEU A 329 11.53 -19.37 14.19
CA LEU A 329 12.92 -19.38 13.76
C LEU A 329 13.39 -20.75 13.22
N ASN A 330 12.64 -21.82 13.47
CA ASN A 330 12.93 -23.16 12.97
C ASN A 330 12.18 -23.47 11.66
N PHE A 331 11.43 -22.50 11.12
CA PHE A 331 10.83 -22.61 9.78
C PHE A 331 11.91 -22.41 8.72
N ARG A 332 12.10 -23.40 7.84
CA ARG A 332 13.08 -23.35 6.77
C ARG A 332 12.42 -23.55 5.41
N VAL A 333 12.79 -22.69 4.48
CA VAL A 333 12.51 -22.85 3.05
C VAL A 333 13.80 -22.70 2.26
N VAL A 334 13.87 -23.34 1.12
CA VAL A 334 14.99 -23.21 0.16
C VAL A 334 14.44 -22.95 -1.23
N ALA A 335 15.21 -22.28 -2.08
CA ALA A 335 14.81 -22.04 -3.46
C ALA A 335 14.95 -23.36 -4.27
N GLU A 336 13.95 -23.66 -5.09
CA GLU A 336 13.98 -24.73 -6.09
C GLU A 336 13.81 -24.13 -7.48
N ILE A 337 14.74 -24.42 -8.39
CA ILE A 337 14.74 -23.90 -9.77
C ILE A 337 14.24 -25.00 -10.69
N HIS A 338 13.08 -24.76 -11.32
CA HIS A 338 12.48 -25.69 -12.27
C HIS A 338 13.15 -25.58 -13.64
N ALA A 339 13.97 -26.59 -13.97
CA ALA A 339 14.79 -26.61 -15.18
C ALA A 339 13.98 -26.52 -16.48
N ASP A 340 12.78 -27.10 -16.48
CA ASP A 340 11.84 -27.09 -17.60
C ASP A 340 11.25 -25.70 -17.90
N LYS A 341 11.22 -24.81 -16.90
CA LYS A 341 10.74 -23.43 -17.04
C LYS A 341 11.90 -22.42 -17.19
N CYS A 342 13.12 -22.81 -16.82
CA CYS A 342 14.27 -21.93 -16.76
C CYS A 342 14.74 -21.53 -18.17
N ILE A 343 14.81 -20.23 -18.44
CA ILE A 343 15.33 -19.69 -19.72
C ILE A 343 16.83 -19.36 -19.71
N GLY A 344 17.55 -19.68 -18.62
CA GLY A 344 18.99 -19.47 -18.51
C GLY A 344 19.43 -18.00 -18.42
N CYS A 345 18.55 -17.06 -18.05
CA CYS A 345 18.88 -15.62 -18.00
C CYS A 345 19.85 -15.24 -16.87
N GLN A 346 20.11 -16.10 -15.91
CA GLN A 346 21.05 -15.93 -14.79
C GLN A 346 20.75 -14.78 -13.82
N LEU A 347 19.58 -14.14 -13.89
CA LEU A 347 19.23 -13.06 -12.96
C LEU A 347 19.21 -13.53 -11.51
N CYS A 348 18.74 -14.75 -11.25
CA CYS A 348 18.74 -15.36 -9.92
C CYS A 348 20.16 -15.59 -9.38
N TYR A 349 21.09 -16.01 -10.26
CA TYR A 349 22.52 -16.15 -9.92
C TYR A 349 23.11 -14.80 -9.51
N THR A 350 22.97 -13.78 -10.35
CA THR A 350 23.47 -12.43 -10.06
C THR A 350 22.89 -11.87 -8.79
N ALA A 351 21.58 -11.99 -8.61
CA ALA A 351 20.92 -11.49 -7.39
C ALA A 351 21.39 -12.19 -6.11
N CYS A 352 21.67 -13.50 -6.20
CA CYS A 352 22.19 -14.26 -5.08
C CYS A 352 23.67 -13.95 -4.80
N TRP A 353 24.51 -13.86 -5.84
CA TRP A 353 25.93 -13.60 -5.67
C TRP A 353 26.25 -12.19 -5.23
N ASP A 354 25.62 -11.21 -5.85
CA ASP A 354 25.93 -9.79 -5.61
C ASP A 354 25.05 -9.19 -4.49
N GLY A 355 23.87 -9.76 -4.24
CA GLY A 355 22.90 -9.17 -3.34
C GLY A 355 22.49 -9.99 -2.12
N ALA A 356 22.91 -11.28 -2.03
CA ALA A 356 22.42 -12.15 -0.96
C ALA A 356 23.49 -13.13 -0.41
N HIS A 357 23.26 -14.44 -0.51
CA HIS A 357 23.98 -15.46 0.28
C HIS A 357 24.90 -16.37 -0.56
N GLN A 358 25.04 -16.11 -1.84
CA GLN A 358 25.99 -16.81 -2.75
C GLN A 358 25.77 -18.33 -2.83
N CYS A 359 24.53 -18.78 -2.70
CA CYS A 359 24.18 -20.21 -2.71
C CYS A 359 23.64 -20.72 -4.05
N ILE A 360 23.58 -19.87 -5.10
CA ILE A 360 23.21 -20.30 -6.45
C ILE A 360 24.47 -20.41 -7.31
N HIS A 361 24.70 -21.60 -7.88
CA HIS A 361 25.87 -21.91 -8.68
C HIS A 361 25.49 -22.16 -10.13
N LEU A 362 26.42 -21.89 -11.06
CA LEU A 362 26.31 -22.22 -12.49
C LEU A 362 27.19 -23.43 -12.78
N ASP A 363 26.59 -24.56 -13.14
CA ASP A 363 27.34 -25.73 -13.54
C ASP A 363 28.04 -25.51 -14.91
N ARG A 364 29.22 -26.07 -15.05
CA ARG A 364 29.95 -26.05 -16.35
C ARG A 364 29.29 -27.01 -17.35
N ALA A 365 29.45 -26.71 -18.62
CA ALA A 365 28.96 -27.53 -19.72
C ALA A 365 29.60 -28.95 -19.77
N ASP A 366 30.75 -29.12 -19.12
CA ASP A 366 31.50 -30.38 -19.04
C ASP A 366 31.14 -31.21 -17.77
N GLY A 367 30.11 -30.81 -17.03
CA GLY A 367 29.71 -31.46 -15.79
C GLY A 367 30.62 -31.15 -14.59
N GLY A 368 31.63 -30.34 -14.77
CA GLY A 368 32.49 -29.85 -13.72
C GLY A 368 31.79 -28.70 -12.93
N MET A 369 31.78 -28.79 -11.61
CA MET A 369 31.30 -27.71 -10.74
C MET A 369 32.25 -26.51 -10.86
N GLN A 370 31.75 -25.36 -11.30
CA GLN A 370 32.47 -24.10 -11.16
C GLN A 370 32.26 -23.60 -9.75
N THR A 371 33.02 -24.15 -8.81
CA THR A 371 33.12 -23.59 -7.47
C THR A 371 33.95 -22.31 -7.62
N LEU A 372 33.27 -21.18 -7.72
CA LEU A 372 33.92 -19.92 -7.36
C LEU A 372 34.13 -20.02 -5.85
N VAL A 373 35.39 -20.13 -5.43
CA VAL A 373 35.74 -20.04 -4.03
C VAL A 373 35.25 -18.68 -3.54
N LYS A 374 34.49 -18.65 -2.44
CA LYS A 374 34.04 -17.40 -1.82
C LYS A 374 35.24 -16.44 -1.75
N GLY A 375 35.15 -15.31 -2.46
CA GLY A 375 36.19 -14.28 -2.49
C GLY A 375 37.11 -14.28 -3.71
N THR A 376 36.98 -15.21 -4.68
CA THR A 376 37.77 -15.19 -5.92
C THR A 376 36.87 -15.32 -7.13
N ASP A 377 36.26 -14.22 -7.54
CA ASP A 377 35.76 -14.08 -8.91
C ASP A 377 36.99 -13.84 -9.81
N PRO A 378 37.32 -14.72 -10.75
CA PRO A 378 38.48 -14.53 -11.65
C PRO A 378 38.39 -13.26 -12.51
N ARG A 379 37.22 -12.59 -12.52
CA ARG A 379 37.07 -11.28 -13.16
C ARG A 379 37.60 -10.12 -12.31
N TYR A 380 37.95 -10.37 -11.03
CA TYR A 380 38.46 -9.40 -10.08
C TYR A 380 39.75 -9.83 -9.38
N GLU A 381 40.51 -10.77 -9.97
CA GLU A 381 41.88 -10.98 -9.54
C GLU A 381 42.67 -9.68 -9.77
N HIS A 382 43.12 -9.13 -8.65
CA HIS A 382 44.09 -8.02 -8.58
C HIS A 382 43.57 -6.60 -8.79
N GLY A 383 42.59 -6.11 -8.01
CA GLY A 383 42.52 -4.67 -7.67
C GLY A 383 42.67 -3.62 -8.81
N GLU A 384 42.69 -4.02 -10.07
CA GLU A 384 42.76 -3.15 -11.20
C GLU A 384 41.37 -2.67 -11.62
N PRO A 385 41.12 -1.38 -11.79
CA PRO A 385 39.86 -0.88 -12.31
C PRO A 385 39.67 -1.44 -13.74
N ASN A 386 38.48 -1.99 -14.00
CA ASN A 386 38.06 -2.56 -15.28
C ASN A 386 38.44 -1.60 -16.47
N PRO A 387 39.48 -1.91 -17.27
CA PRO A 387 39.95 -0.99 -18.30
C PRO A 387 39.01 -0.87 -19.50
N HIS A 388 37.94 -1.67 -19.56
CA HIS A 388 37.02 -1.71 -20.71
C HIS A 388 35.59 -1.17 -20.39
N GLY A 389 35.37 -0.57 -19.22
CA GLY A 389 34.11 0.13 -18.92
C GLY A 389 32.85 -0.72 -19.12
N MET A 390 32.91 -2.04 -18.85
CA MET A 390 31.72 -2.88 -18.92
C MET A 390 30.69 -2.37 -17.94
N PRO A 391 29.47 -2.07 -18.39
CA PRO A 391 28.44 -1.56 -17.51
C PRO A 391 28.12 -2.57 -16.41
N THR A 392 28.01 -2.11 -15.17
CA THR A 392 27.51 -2.95 -14.08
C THR A 392 26.11 -3.48 -14.41
N PRO A 393 25.65 -4.61 -13.83
CA PRO A 393 24.30 -5.11 -14.03
C PRO A 393 23.21 -4.03 -13.83
N ALA A 394 23.40 -3.10 -12.89
CA ALA A 394 22.53 -1.95 -12.71
C ALA A 394 22.51 -1.00 -13.93
N MET A 395 23.68 -0.80 -14.60
CA MET A 395 23.77 0.01 -15.83
C MET A 395 23.19 -0.72 -17.03
N VAL A 396 23.27 -2.06 -17.07
CA VAL A 396 22.63 -2.87 -18.13
C VAL A 396 21.12 -2.81 -17.98
N LEU A 397 20.57 -2.92 -16.76
CA LEU A 397 19.16 -2.76 -16.49
C LEU A 397 18.67 -1.34 -16.78
N ALA A 398 19.44 -0.31 -16.43
CA ALA A 398 19.11 1.07 -16.74
C ALA A 398 19.15 1.35 -18.26
N LYS A 399 20.15 0.84 -18.98
CA LYS A 399 20.22 0.94 -20.44
C LYS A 399 19.14 0.11 -21.14
N SER A 400 18.78 -1.07 -20.62
CA SER A 400 17.65 -1.85 -21.14
C SER A 400 16.33 -1.12 -20.94
N ALA A 401 16.14 -0.43 -19.82
CA ALA A 401 14.97 0.41 -19.58
C ALA A 401 14.92 1.63 -20.52
N MET A 402 16.06 2.17 -20.95
CA MET A 402 16.13 3.27 -21.92
C MET A 402 15.95 2.83 -23.39
N VAL A 403 16.20 1.58 -23.71
CA VAL A 403 16.12 1.05 -25.11
C VAL A 403 14.72 0.54 -25.47
N ILE A 404 13.78 0.43 -24.51
CA ILE A 404 12.43 -0.12 -24.76
C ILE A 404 11.48 0.89 -25.45
N THR A 405 11.94 2.02 -25.97
CA THR A 405 11.00 3.01 -26.51
C THR A 405 10.72 2.92 -28.01
N THR A 406 11.39 2.13 -28.85
CA THR A 406 11.10 2.22 -30.28
C THR A 406 11.33 0.98 -31.16
N THR A 407 11.79 -0.16 -30.64
CA THR A 407 11.91 -1.36 -31.48
C THR A 407 11.13 -2.52 -30.85
N PRO A 408 10.24 -3.19 -31.62
CA PRO A 408 9.67 -4.46 -31.16
C PRO A 408 10.82 -5.41 -30.86
N ILE A 409 10.86 -5.98 -29.66
CA ILE A 409 11.77 -7.10 -29.35
C ILE A 409 11.49 -8.15 -30.42
N PRO A 410 12.49 -8.55 -31.24
CA PRO A 410 12.31 -9.66 -32.15
C PRO A 410 11.77 -10.83 -31.30
N LYS A 411 10.63 -11.41 -31.70
CA LYS A 411 10.20 -12.67 -31.11
C LYS A 411 11.38 -13.63 -31.22
N LEU A 412 11.96 -14.01 -30.06
CA LEU A 412 12.94 -15.09 -30.06
C LEU A 412 12.22 -16.27 -30.70
N ASP A 413 12.75 -16.72 -31.81
CA ASP A 413 12.27 -17.92 -32.48
C ASP A 413 12.66 -19.12 -31.60
N MET A 414 11.73 -19.54 -30.77
CA MET A 414 11.91 -20.69 -29.86
C MET A 414 11.98 -22.02 -30.63
N SER A 415 11.72 -22.02 -31.95
CA SER A 415 11.81 -23.22 -32.78
C SER A 415 13.25 -23.70 -32.98
N SER A 416 14.24 -22.79 -32.89
CA SER A 416 15.66 -23.13 -32.97
C SER A 416 16.24 -23.71 -31.67
N VAL A 417 15.56 -23.54 -30.55
CA VAL A 417 16.00 -24.06 -29.24
C VAL A 417 15.67 -25.56 -29.08
N ALA A 418 14.76 -26.08 -29.89
CA ALA A 418 14.35 -27.48 -29.85
C ALA A 418 15.20 -28.46 -30.68
N SER A 419 16.09 -27.98 -31.56
CA SER A 419 16.95 -28.81 -32.36
C SER A 419 18.38 -28.79 -31.82
N GLY A 420 18.73 -29.74 -31.01
CA GLY A 420 19.96 -29.89 -30.22
C GLY A 420 21.30 -29.96 -30.96
N GLU A 421 21.51 -29.25 -32.07
CA GLU A 421 22.80 -29.16 -32.74
C GLU A 421 23.31 -27.72 -32.75
N GLY A 422 24.28 -27.42 -31.88
CA GLY A 422 25.12 -26.22 -31.97
C GLY A 422 24.72 -25.02 -31.12
N THR A 423 23.75 -25.11 -30.21
CA THR A 423 23.37 -24.03 -29.30
C THR A 423 24.32 -23.97 -28.10
N PRO A 424 24.72 -22.77 -27.61
CA PRO A 424 25.41 -22.66 -26.32
C PRO A 424 24.58 -23.33 -25.23
N LEU A 425 25.17 -24.27 -24.53
CA LEU A 425 24.52 -25.04 -23.47
C LEU A 425 23.76 -24.12 -22.52
N HIS A 426 22.44 -24.32 -22.46
CA HIS A 426 21.55 -23.69 -21.52
C HIS A 426 22.00 -24.08 -20.08
N ARG A 427 22.58 -23.13 -19.35
CA ARG A 427 23.05 -23.36 -17.99
C ARG A 427 21.90 -23.12 -17.03
N VAL A 428 21.35 -24.17 -16.48
CA VAL A 428 20.40 -24.07 -15.38
C VAL A 428 21.19 -23.82 -14.08
N PRO A 429 20.94 -22.72 -13.37
CA PRO A 429 21.57 -22.50 -12.08
C PRO A 429 21.14 -23.55 -11.08
N ARG A 430 22.07 -24.01 -10.23
CA ARG A 430 21.83 -24.96 -9.14
C ARG A 430 21.86 -24.25 -7.80
N VAL A 431 20.91 -24.58 -6.92
CA VAL A 431 20.87 -24.07 -5.54
C VAL A 431 21.62 -25.01 -4.63
N ASP A 432 22.55 -24.49 -3.83
CA ASP A 432 23.09 -25.18 -2.66
C ASP A 432 22.13 -25.01 -1.50
N GLU A 433 21.45 -26.10 -1.15
CA GLU A 433 20.42 -26.08 -0.10
C GLU A 433 20.99 -25.82 1.30
N ASP A 434 22.24 -26.24 1.57
CA ASP A 434 22.86 -26.08 2.88
C ASP A 434 23.25 -24.61 3.13
N GLU A 435 23.62 -23.89 2.08
CA GLU A 435 23.94 -22.47 2.14
C GLU A 435 22.70 -21.57 1.96
N CYS A 436 21.60 -22.09 1.40
CA CYS A 436 20.39 -21.32 1.12
C CYS A 436 19.64 -20.97 2.41
N VAL A 437 19.51 -19.68 2.68
CA VAL A 437 18.77 -19.15 3.85
C VAL A 437 17.30 -18.85 3.57
N GLY A 438 16.81 -19.15 2.35
CA GLY A 438 15.41 -18.93 1.99
C GLY A 438 14.98 -17.47 1.87
N CYS A 439 15.88 -16.57 1.51
CA CYS A 439 15.59 -15.12 1.44
C CYS A 439 14.60 -14.71 0.32
N ASN A 440 14.29 -15.60 -0.60
CA ASN A 440 13.36 -15.42 -1.72
C ASN A 440 13.80 -14.43 -2.82
N LEU A 441 14.96 -13.78 -2.74
CA LEU A 441 15.38 -12.77 -3.70
C LEU A 441 15.46 -13.33 -5.14
N CYS A 442 15.94 -14.56 -5.29
CA CYS A 442 16.05 -15.24 -6.60
C CYS A 442 14.70 -15.42 -7.31
N SER A 443 13.64 -15.75 -6.58
CA SER A 443 12.29 -15.87 -7.12
C SER A 443 11.72 -14.51 -7.53
N LEU A 444 11.96 -13.45 -6.73
CA LEU A 444 11.46 -12.10 -7.00
C LEU A 444 12.06 -11.46 -8.27
N VAL A 445 13.31 -11.82 -8.63
CA VAL A 445 13.96 -11.31 -9.84
C VAL A 445 13.76 -12.20 -11.06
N CYS A 446 13.18 -13.38 -10.90
CA CYS A 446 12.94 -14.30 -12.01
C CYS A 446 11.85 -13.78 -12.93
N PRO A 447 12.13 -13.59 -14.25
CA PRO A 447 11.12 -13.07 -15.18
C PRO A 447 10.08 -14.13 -15.58
N VAL A 448 10.32 -15.40 -15.23
CA VAL A 448 9.43 -16.51 -15.59
C VAL A 448 8.60 -16.91 -14.37
N PRO A 449 7.27 -16.75 -14.43
CA PRO A 449 6.39 -17.13 -13.31
C PRO A 449 6.59 -18.59 -12.91
N GLU A 450 6.64 -18.83 -11.59
CA GLU A 450 6.78 -20.18 -11.00
C GLU A 450 8.02 -20.98 -11.49
N CYS A 451 9.01 -20.33 -12.09
CA CYS A 451 10.27 -20.98 -12.45
C CYS A 451 11.13 -21.23 -11.20
N ILE A 452 11.02 -20.39 -10.19
CA ILE A 452 11.67 -20.56 -8.89
C ILE A 452 10.60 -20.54 -7.81
N THR A 453 10.47 -21.64 -7.08
CA THR A 453 9.59 -21.77 -5.93
C THR A 453 10.39 -21.84 -4.64
N MET A 454 9.75 -21.54 -3.51
CA MET A 454 10.36 -21.65 -2.18
C MET A 454 9.79 -22.87 -1.50
N GLU A 455 10.58 -23.96 -1.46
CA GLU A 455 10.15 -25.26 -0.97
C GLU A 455 10.47 -25.41 0.53
N ARG A 456 9.48 -25.85 1.29
CA ARG A 456 9.66 -26.11 2.71
C ARG A 456 10.57 -27.31 2.93
N ARG A 457 11.49 -27.17 3.90
CA ARG A 457 12.33 -28.27 4.40
C ARG A 457 12.00 -28.54 5.88
N ASP A 458 11.85 -29.81 6.22
CA ASP A 458 11.67 -30.21 7.60
C ASP A 458 13.01 -30.08 8.34
N THR A 459 13.03 -29.34 9.43
CA THR A 459 14.21 -29.15 10.26
C THR A 459 14.30 -30.20 11.39
N GLY A 460 13.26 -31.01 11.58
CA GLY A 460 13.13 -31.91 12.73
C GLY A 460 13.00 -31.18 14.08
N LEU A 461 12.94 -29.83 14.06
CA LEU A 461 12.86 -29.01 15.27
C LEU A 461 11.44 -28.47 15.48
N PRO A 462 10.95 -28.42 16.73
CA PRO A 462 9.67 -27.80 17.04
C PRO A 462 9.72 -26.28 16.74
N PRO A 463 8.56 -25.65 16.48
CA PRO A 463 8.49 -24.20 16.35
C PRO A 463 9.07 -23.49 17.57
N GLU A 464 9.92 -22.51 17.33
CA GLU A 464 10.58 -21.73 18.39
C GLU A 464 10.62 -20.24 17.99
N THR A 465 10.19 -19.37 18.90
CA THR A 465 10.28 -17.92 18.71
C THR A 465 11.59 -17.36 19.30
N TRP A 466 11.91 -16.12 18.91
CA TRP A 466 13.07 -15.43 19.51
C TRP A 466 12.95 -15.28 21.02
N GLU A 467 11.77 -14.91 21.53
CA GLU A 467 11.55 -14.79 22.99
C GLU A 467 11.81 -16.10 23.72
N GLN A 468 11.33 -17.22 23.17
CA GLN A 468 11.57 -18.55 23.74
C GLN A 468 13.06 -18.92 23.70
N ARG A 469 13.75 -18.59 22.60
CA ARG A 469 15.18 -18.85 22.44
C ARG A 469 16.03 -18.06 23.44
N VAL A 470 15.71 -16.76 23.62
CA VAL A 470 16.37 -15.92 24.62
C VAL A 470 16.13 -16.42 26.02
N ALA A 471 14.90 -16.76 26.40
CA ALA A 471 14.59 -17.30 27.73
C ALA A 471 15.32 -18.60 28.01
N LYS A 472 15.43 -19.51 27.03
CA LYS A 472 16.22 -20.74 27.18
C LYS A 472 17.71 -20.47 27.41
N ARG A 473 18.28 -19.50 26.69
CA ARG A 473 19.68 -19.11 26.85
C ARG A 473 19.94 -18.51 28.23
N GLU A 474 19.10 -17.59 28.68
CA GLU A 474 19.22 -16.97 30.01
C GLU A 474 19.09 -18.00 31.14
N ALA A 475 18.17 -18.96 31.00
CA ALA A 475 18.04 -20.07 31.96
C ALA A 475 19.29 -20.93 31.98
N ALA A 476 19.88 -21.27 30.83
CA ALA A 476 21.12 -22.06 30.76
C ALA A 476 22.31 -21.29 31.35
N GLU A 477 22.45 -20.01 31.11
CA GLU A 477 23.47 -19.14 31.68
C GLU A 477 23.33 -19.04 33.22
N SER A 478 22.10 -18.92 33.73
CA SER A 478 21.81 -18.90 35.17
C SER A 478 22.22 -20.23 35.86
N VAL A 479 21.88 -21.37 35.25
CA VAL A 479 22.27 -22.69 35.74
C VAL A 479 23.82 -22.84 35.75
N ALA A 480 24.49 -22.37 34.70
CA ALA A 480 25.94 -22.39 34.61
C ALA A 480 26.61 -21.50 35.67
N ALA A 481 26.02 -20.35 35.97
CA ALA A 481 26.55 -19.41 36.98
C ALA A 481 26.34 -19.89 38.43
N THR A 482 25.25 -20.61 38.71
CA THR A 482 24.89 -21.06 40.06
C THR A 482 25.43 -22.46 40.39
N GLY A 483 25.86 -23.22 39.41
CA GLY A 483 26.28 -24.61 39.59
C GLY A 483 25.18 -25.55 40.10
N ASN A 484 23.92 -25.07 40.13
CA ASN A 484 22.80 -25.84 40.66
C ASN A 484 21.83 -26.21 39.50
N PRO A 485 21.75 -27.50 39.13
CA PRO A 485 20.90 -27.94 38.03
C PRO A 485 19.37 -27.93 38.34
N ASN A 486 18.97 -27.50 39.54
CA ASN A 486 17.58 -27.52 40.02
C ASN A 486 16.95 -26.14 40.26
N LEU A 487 17.52 -25.07 39.70
CA LEU A 487 16.90 -23.71 39.69
C LEU A 487 16.34 -23.35 38.33
#